data_5d2a3708143eead32b7eadae9c179f55
#
_entry.id   5d2a3708143eead32b7eadae9c179f55
#
_cell.length_a   1.000
_cell.length_b   1.000
_cell.length_c   1.000
_cell.angle_alpha   90.00
_cell.angle_beta   90.00
_cell.angle_gamma   90.00
#
_symmetry.space_group_name_H-M   'P 1'
#
loop_
_entity.id
_entity.type
_entity.pdbx_description
1 polymer ?
#
loop_
_entity_poly.entity_id
_entity_poly.type
_entity_poly.pdbx_seq_one_letter_code
_entity_poly.pdbx_strand_id
1 'polypeptide(L)'
;MIYRKLGRTDINVSALSFGLWQLGDSKYWGERTTGAAAIRTAIDAGVNLFDTAESYGGGESERNFGKIIGADRDKILIATKIAPDHCGQGDVRRTCEASLARLNTDRIDLYQIHWPNHDVAFSETYAELGKLKDEGKIRAIGVSNFGIRDLEDWLSEGEAVSNQLSYNLLFRGIEKDVLPACKRHDVGVLTYSPLMQGILTGRWNTADEIPAPRRRTRHFSGNRESVKHGEQGHEEVTMTTITGLKSLSEESQIPMSDMATTWILAQPGITSVIIGSTDPEQVYRSVHAATVELPDDIKAKINEITRPLMEALGPNLDMWANQENSRIR
;
A
#
# COMPACT_ATOMS: atom_id res chain seq x y z
N MET A 1 3.01 -8.80 -18.18
CA MET A 1 2.88 -8.66 -16.71
C MET A 1 3.56 -9.84 -16.03
N ILE A 2 4.30 -9.60 -14.95
CA ILE A 2 4.90 -10.64 -14.10
C ILE A 2 3.90 -10.98 -12.99
N TYR A 3 3.75 -12.27 -12.67
CA TYR A 3 2.90 -12.73 -11.58
C TYR A 3 3.76 -13.39 -10.49
N ARG A 4 3.38 -13.16 -9.24
CA ARG A 4 4.08 -13.68 -8.05
C ARG A 4 3.08 -14.33 -7.12
N LYS A 5 3.50 -15.38 -6.45
CA LYS A 5 2.71 -16.10 -5.46
C LYS A 5 2.44 -15.22 -4.24
N LEU A 6 1.22 -15.17 -3.74
CA LEU A 6 0.84 -14.42 -2.55
C LEU A 6 1.12 -15.27 -1.29
N GLY A 7 2.28 -15.09 -0.71
CA GLY A 7 2.72 -15.87 0.43
C GLY A 7 2.58 -17.38 0.18
N ARG A 8 2.12 -18.10 1.20
CA ARG A 8 1.93 -19.57 1.16
C ARG A 8 0.70 -20.06 0.38
N THR A 9 -0.04 -19.19 -0.30
CA THR A 9 -1.26 -19.56 -1.05
C THR A 9 -0.96 -19.99 -2.49
N ASP A 10 -1.96 -20.53 -3.19
CA ASP A 10 -1.91 -20.76 -4.64
C ASP A 10 -2.40 -19.54 -5.45
N ILE A 11 -2.66 -18.42 -4.79
CA ILE A 11 -3.10 -17.19 -5.43
C ILE A 11 -1.88 -16.50 -6.07
N ASN A 12 -1.93 -16.30 -7.38
CA ASN A 12 -0.94 -15.55 -8.12
C ASN A 12 -1.42 -14.12 -8.37
N VAL A 13 -0.68 -13.14 -7.88
CA VAL A 13 -0.96 -11.71 -8.05
C VAL A 13 0.02 -11.07 -9.02
N SER A 14 -0.44 -10.11 -9.80
CA SER A 14 0.42 -9.32 -10.66
C SER A 14 1.44 -8.53 -9.81
N ALA A 15 2.67 -8.40 -10.29
CA ALA A 15 3.72 -7.63 -9.62
C ALA A 15 3.34 -6.15 -9.42
N LEU A 16 2.43 -5.63 -10.24
CA LEU A 16 1.70 -4.39 -9.98
C LEU A 16 0.25 -4.70 -9.61
N SER A 17 -0.26 -4.07 -8.56
CA SER A 17 -1.66 -4.07 -8.14
C SER A 17 -2.25 -2.67 -8.28
N PHE A 18 -3.57 -2.57 -8.30
CA PHE A 18 -4.25 -1.30 -8.50
C PHE A 18 -5.00 -0.86 -7.25
N GLY A 19 -4.61 0.28 -6.67
CA GLY A 19 -5.25 0.88 -5.52
C GLY A 19 -6.44 1.77 -5.92
N LEU A 20 -7.53 1.66 -5.20
CA LEU A 20 -8.82 2.28 -5.51
C LEU A 20 -9.20 3.41 -4.54
N TRP A 21 -8.29 3.86 -3.68
CA TRP A 21 -8.58 4.94 -2.74
C TRP A 21 -9.14 6.19 -3.42
N GLN A 22 -8.65 6.52 -4.62
CA GLN A 22 -9.09 7.67 -5.38
C GLN A 22 -10.57 7.62 -5.81
N LEU A 23 -11.18 6.44 -5.82
CA LEU A 23 -12.61 6.29 -6.14
C LEU A 23 -13.53 6.57 -4.95
N GLY A 24 -12.98 6.60 -3.74
CA GLY A 24 -13.75 6.75 -2.51
C GLY A 24 -13.80 8.17 -1.95
N ASP A 25 -12.89 9.05 -2.36
CA ASP A 25 -12.73 10.35 -1.74
C ASP A 25 -12.64 11.48 -2.77
N SER A 26 -13.80 11.88 -3.28
CA SER A 26 -13.90 13.01 -4.21
C SER A 26 -13.49 14.35 -3.56
N LYS A 27 -13.66 14.49 -2.26
CA LYS A 27 -13.25 15.68 -1.50
C LYS A 27 -11.73 15.84 -1.50
N TYR A 28 -11.00 14.73 -1.37
CA TYR A 28 -9.54 14.72 -1.33
C TYR A 28 -8.91 14.70 -2.74
N TRP A 29 -9.51 13.94 -3.66
CA TRP A 29 -8.97 13.71 -5.01
C TRP A 29 -9.69 14.47 -6.12
N GLY A 30 -10.80 15.15 -5.80
CA GLY A 30 -11.72 15.77 -6.76
C GLY A 30 -12.60 14.73 -7.49
N GLU A 31 -13.52 15.22 -8.32
CA GLU A 31 -14.32 14.32 -9.16
C GLU A 31 -13.42 13.60 -10.18
N ARG A 32 -13.57 12.27 -10.26
CA ARG A 32 -12.73 11.39 -11.09
C ARG A 32 -13.55 10.63 -12.12
N THR A 33 -13.89 11.31 -13.20
CA THR A 33 -14.70 10.75 -14.30
C THR A 33 -13.97 9.65 -15.10
N THR A 34 -12.64 9.60 -15.05
CA THR A 34 -11.81 8.65 -15.80
C THR A 34 -11.43 7.39 -15.02
N GLY A 35 -11.84 7.26 -13.76
CA GLY A 35 -11.44 6.12 -12.91
C GLY A 35 -11.82 4.76 -13.50
N ALA A 36 -12.99 4.64 -14.14
CA ALA A 36 -13.40 3.40 -14.81
C ALA A 36 -12.50 3.04 -15.99
N ALA A 37 -12.07 4.03 -16.79
CA ALA A 37 -11.14 3.82 -17.89
C ALA A 37 -9.77 3.35 -17.39
N ALA A 38 -9.25 3.96 -16.31
CA ALA A 38 -7.98 3.55 -15.71
C ALA A 38 -8.03 2.11 -15.18
N ILE A 39 -9.14 1.69 -14.56
CA ILE A 39 -9.35 0.31 -14.10
C ILE A 39 -9.35 -0.67 -15.28
N ARG A 40 -10.10 -0.37 -16.35
CA ARG A 40 -10.12 -1.22 -17.54
C ARG A 40 -8.74 -1.33 -18.18
N THR A 41 -8.04 -0.21 -18.31
CA THR A 41 -6.64 -0.19 -18.78
C THR A 41 -5.74 -1.10 -17.93
N ALA A 42 -5.91 -1.08 -16.60
CA ALA A 42 -5.14 -1.94 -15.70
C ALA A 42 -5.46 -3.43 -15.92
N ILE A 43 -6.75 -3.80 -16.08
CA ILE A 43 -7.19 -5.16 -16.39
C ILE A 43 -6.61 -5.63 -17.73
N ASP A 44 -6.73 -4.81 -18.77
CA ASP A 44 -6.25 -5.13 -20.12
C ASP A 44 -4.72 -5.28 -20.17
N ALA A 45 -4.01 -4.55 -19.28
CA ALA A 45 -2.56 -4.67 -19.12
C ALA A 45 -2.13 -5.88 -18.25
N GLY A 46 -3.09 -6.66 -17.76
CA GLY A 46 -2.85 -7.88 -16.97
C GLY A 46 -2.67 -7.63 -15.47
N VAL A 47 -3.05 -6.46 -14.95
CA VAL A 47 -3.16 -6.25 -13.50
C VAL A 47 -4.37 -7.05 -13.00
N ASN A 48 -4.15 -7.93 -12.04
CA ASN A 48 -5.21 -8.79 -11.54
C ASN A 48 -5.58 -8.56 -10.08
N LEU A 49 -4.81 -7.82 -9.28
CA LEU A 49 -5.14 -7.51 -7.88
C LEU A 49 -5.58 -6.05 -7.75
N PHE A 50 -6.81 -5.84 -7.25
CA PHE A 50 -7.41 -4.53 -7.00
C PHE A 50 -7.66 -4.33 -5.52
N ASP A 51 -7.09 -3.27 -4.95
CA ASP A 51 -7.06 -3.00 -3.52
C ASP A 51 -7.94 -1.82 -3.12
N THR A 52 -8.90 -2.06 -2.23
CA THR A 52 -9.79 -1.06 -1.65
C THR A 52 -9.86 -1.19 -0.13
N ALA A 53 -10.79 -0.49 0.53
CA ALA A 53 -11.12 -0.64 1.95
C ALA A 53 -12.51 -0.08 2.23
N GLU A 54 -13.18 -0.61 3.27
CA GLU A 54 -14.47 -0.07 3.74
C GLU A 54 -14.38 1.40 4.20
N SER A 55 -13.21 1.80 4.71
CA SER A 55 -12.97 3.16 5.18
C SER A 55 -12.75 4.18 4.06
N TYR A 56 -12.52 3.73 2.81
CA TYR A 56 -12.26 4.64 1.70
C TYR A 56 -13.56 5.32 1.25
N GLY A 57 -13.74 6.58 1.69
CA GLY A 57 -14.95 7.35 1.48
C GLY A 57 -16.19 6.72 2.12
N GLY A 58 -16.05 6.03 3.27
CA GLY A 58 -17.16 5.34 3.91
C GLY A 58 -17.79 4.24 3.03
N GLY A 59 -16.95 3.52 2.29
CA GLY A 59 -17.35 2.43 1.38
C GLY A 59 -17.69 2.86 -0.04
N GLU A 60 -17.54 4.16 -0.39
CA GLU A 60 -17.76 4.62 -1.76
C GLU A 60 -16.79 4.00 -2.75
N SER A 61 -15.53 3.78 -2.36
CA SER A 61 -14.55 3.09 -3.21
C SER A 61 -15.04 1.69 -3.59
N GLU A 62 -15.52 0.91 -2.62
CA GLU A 62 -16.07 -0.42 -2.86
C GLU A 62 -17.31 -0.38 -3.76
N ARG A 63 -18.26 0.54 -3.49
CA ARG A 63 -19.48 0.71 -4.31
C ARG A 63 -19.16 1.08 -5.75
N ASN A 64 -18.25 2.02 -5.94
CA ASN A 64 -17.87 2.46 -7.29
C ASN A 64 -17.12 1.36 -8.04
N PHE A 65 -16.23 0.66 -7.37
CA PHE A 65 -15.52 -0.46 -7.96
C PHE A 65 -16.47 -1.60 -8.34
N GLY A 66 -17.39 -2.01 -7.46
CA GLY A 66 -18.40 -3.03 -7.75
C GLY A 66 -19.27 -2.73 -8.99
N LYS A 67 -19.59 -1.44 -9.23
CA LYS A 67 -20.31 -1.01 -10.44
C LYS A 67 -19.44 -1.14 -11.71
N ILE A 68 -18.13 -0.95 -11.59
CA ILE A 68 -17.21 -0.92 -12.74
C ILE A 68 -16.85 -2.32 -13.22
N ILE A 69 -16.58 -3.26 -12.29
CA ILE A 69 -16.01 -4.57 -12.62
C ILE A 69 -17.02 -5.50 -13.32
N GLY A 70 -18.29 -5.49 -12.90
CA GLY A 70 -19.34 -6.27 -13.56
C GLY A 70 -18.90 -7.67 -14.01
N ALA A 71 -18.91 -7.92 -15.32
CA ALA A 71 -18.53 -9.19 -15.92
C ALA A 71 -17.03 -9.57 -15.80
N ASP A 72 -16.18 -8.64 -15.40
CA ASP A 72 -14.74 -8.90 -15.22
C ASP A 72 -14.38 -9.48 -13.84
N ARG A 73 -15.40 -9.70 -12.95
CA ARG A 73 -15.18 -10.19 -11.58
C ARG A 73 -14.30 -11.44 -11.51
N ASP A 74 -14.51 -12.39 -12.40
CA ASP A 74 -13.76 -13.66 -12.42
C ASP A 74 -12.35 -13.55 -13.00
N LYS A 75 -12.02 -12.44 -13.65
CA LYS A 75 -10.67 -12.17 -14.18
C LYS A 75 -9.74 -11.51 -13.18
N ILE A 76 -10.28 -11.03 -12.04
CA ILE A 76 -9.55 -10.22 -11.06
C ILE A 76 -9.65 -10.79 -9.64
N LEU A 77 -8.73 -10.34 -8.82
CA LEU A 77 -8.68 -10.58 -7.38
C LEU A 77 -9.03 -9.28 -6.67
N ILE A 78 -9.94 -9.34 -5.71
CA ILE A 78 -10.34 -8.20 -4.89
C ILE A 78 -9.69 -8.31 -3.52
N ALA A 79 -8.90 -7.30 -3.17
CA ALA A 79 -8.44 -7.07 -1.81
C ALA A 79 -9.26 -5.92 -1.20
N THR A 80 -9.84 -6.15 -0.02
CA THR A 80 -10.42 -5.06 0.79
C THR A 80 -10.01 -5.22 2.24
N LYS A 81 -10.38 -4.25 3.09
CA LYS A 81 -9.86 -4.17 4.44
C LYS A 81 -10.96 -3.81 5.43
N ILE A 82 -10.89 -4.47 6.61
CA ILE A 82 -11.67 -4.12 7.78
C ILE A 82 -10.95 -3.03 8.58
N ALA A 83 -11.69 -2.01 9.02
CA ALA A 83 -11.16 -0.96 9.88
C ALA A 83 -10.82 -1.52 11.28
N PRO A 84 -9.80 -0.97 11.99
CA PRO A 84 -9.38 -1.50 13.27
C PRO A 84 -10.48 -1.51 14.34
N ASP A 85 -11.36 -0.51 14.34
CA ASP A 85 -12.51 -0.39 15.23
C ASP A 85 -13.63 -1.42 14.97
N HIS A 86 -13.56 -2.15 13.88
CA HIS A 86 -14.48 -3.22 13.52
C HIS A 86 -13.90 -4.64 13.73
N CYS A 87 -12.74 -4.77 14.37
CA CYS A 87 -12.08 -6.07 14.57
C CYS A 87 -12.71 -6.92 15.70
N GLY A 88 -13.64 -6.36 16.48
CA GLY A 88 -14.32 -7.09 17.57
C GLY A 88 -15.33 -8.11 17.09
N GLN A 89 -15.71 -9.01 18.02
CA GLN A 89 -16.66 -10.09 17.77
C GLN A 89 -18.02 -9.56 17.28
N GLY A 90 -18.54 -10.17 16.22
CA GLY A 90 -19.79 -9.75 15.58
C GLY A 90 -19.63 -8.63 14.54
N ASP A 91 -18.68 -7.73 14.70
CA ASP A 91 -18.42 -6.66 13.75
C ASP A 91 -17.66 -7.17 12.52
N VAL A 92 -16.71 -8.09 12.69
CA VAL A 92 -15.94 -8.69 11.58
C VAL A 92 -16.88 -9.26 10.51
N ARG A 93 -17.86 -10.07 10.92
CA ARG A 93 -18.85 -10.67 10.00
C ARG A 93 -19.71 -9.61 9.34
N ARG A 94 -20.32 -8.73 10.14
CA ARG A 94 -21.19 -7.65 9.67
C ARG A 94 -20.49 -6.78 8.64
N THR A 95 -19.24 -6.44 8.89
CA THR A 95 -18.43 -5.59 8.04
C THR A 95 -18.03 -6.29 6.75
N CYS A 96 -17.65 -7.56 6.82
CA CYS A 96 -17.35 -8.37 5.64
C CYS A 96 -18.58 -8.48 4.72
N GLU A 97 -19.74 -8.80 5.26
CA GLU A 97 -21.00 -8.91 4.50
C GLU A 97 -21.41 -7.56 3.88
N ALA A 98 -21.19 -6.45 4.60
CA ALA A 98 -21.40 -5.12 4.07
C ALA A 98 -20.43 -4.78 2.94
N SER A 99 -19.16 -5.20 3.01
CA SER A 99 -18.19 -5.03 1.92
C SER A 99 -18.56 -5.88 0.70
N LEU A 100 -18.97 -7.13 0.88
CA LEU A 100 -19.49 -7.99 -0.21
C LEU A 100 -20.68 -7.34 -0.93
N ALA A 101 -21.62 -6.77 -0.16
CA ALA A 101 -22.77 -6.08 -0.72
C ALA A 101 -22.38 -4.81 -1.51
N ARG A 102 -21.45 -3.99 -0.98
CA ARG A 102 -20.94 -2.80 -1.69
C ARG A 102 -20.17 -3.14 -2.96
N LEU A 103 -19.36 -4.20 -2.91
CA LEU A 103 -18.60 -4.70 -4.05
C LEU A 103 -19.45 -5.47 -5.07
N ASN A 104 -20.73 -5.76 -4.73
CA ASN A 104 -21.64 -6.57 -5.54
C ASN A 104 -21.00 -7.91 -5.97
N THR A 105 -20.47 -8.65 -5.00
CA THR A 105 -19.79 -9.95 -5.21
C THR A 105 -20.10 -10.91 -4.06
N ASP A 106 -19.97 -12.18 -4.31
CA ASP A 106 -20.17 -13.26 -3.33
C ASP A 106 -18.88 -13.62 -2.56
N ARG A 107 -17.71 -13.15 -3.02
CA ARG A 107 -16.42 -13.45 -2.40
C ARG A 107 -15.44 -12.27 -2.44
N ILE A 108 -14.60 -12.19 -1.42
CA ILE A 108 -13.40 -11.35 -1.36
C ILE A 108 -12.18 -12.27 -1.46
N ASP A 109 -11.24 -11.95 -2.34
CA ASP A 109 -10.07 -12.81 -2.55
C ASP A 109 -9.00 -12.63 -1.48
N LEU A 110 -8.82 -11.40 -0.98
CA LEU A 110 -7.93 -11.08 0.14
C LEU A 110 -8.63 -10.10 1.09
N TYR A 111 -8.96 -10.56 2.30
CA TYR A 111 -9.55 -9.70 3.33
C TYR A 111 -8.51 -9.38 4.38
N GLN A 112 -8.24 -8.09 4.59
CA GLN A 112 -7.12 -7.62 5.37
C GLN A 112 -7.55 -6.81 6.59
N ILE A 113 -6.84 -6.92 7.71
CA ILE A 113 -6.94 -5.95 8.80
C ILE A 113 -6.18 -4.69 8.37
N HIS A 114 -6.87 -3.54 8.34
CA HIS A 114 -6.31 -2.28 7.81
C HIS A 114 -5.17 -1.72 8.67
N TRP A 115 -5.32 -1.80 10.00
CA TRP A 115 -4.35 -1.45 11.02
C TRP A 115 -4.53 -2.39 12.21
N PRO A 116 -3.48 -2.71 12.96
CA PRO A 116 -3.64 -3.49 14.18
C PRO A 116 -4.54 -2.75 15.17
N ASN A 117 -5.40 -3.50 15.85
CA ASN A 117 -6.17 -3.02 16.99
C ASN A 117 -5.70 -3.79 18.23
N HIS A 118 -5.08 -3.09 19.18
CA HIS A 118 -4.52 -3.70 20.39
C HIS A 118 -5.54 -3.78 21.55
N ASP A 119 -6.74 -3.24 21.37
CA ASP A 119 -7.84 -3.31 22.33
C ASP A 119 -8.68 -4.58 22.14
N VAL A 120 -8.49 -5.30 21.04
CA VAL A 120 -9.14 -6.56 20.70
C VAL A 120 -8.08 -7.66 20.55
N ALA A 121 -8.28 -8.80 21.21
CA ALA A 121 -7.37 -9.93 21.06
C ALA A 121 -7.32 -10.41 19.60
N PHE A 122 -6.13 -10.61 19.06
CA PHE A 122 -5.97 -11.11 17.68
C PHE A 122 -6.63 -12.48 17.46
N SER A 123 -6.64 -13.35 18.48
CA SER A 123 -7.35 -14.63 18.45
C SER A 123 -8.85 -14.49 18.19
N GLU A 124 -9.49 -13.47 18.76
CA GLU A 124 -10.92 -13.20 18.58
C GLU A 124 -11.21 -12.79 17.11
N THR A 125 -10.44 -11.83 16.60
CA THR A 125 -10.56 -11.40 15.20
C THR A 125 -10.26 -12.54 14.22
N TYR A 126 -9.18 -13.31 14.49
CA TYR A 126 -8.77 -14.43 13.65
C TYR A 126 -9.84 -15.53 13.58
N ALA A 127 -10.44 -15.87 14.72
CA ALA A 127 -11.50 -16.89 14.78
C ALA A 127 -12.71 -16.52 13.90
N GLU A 128 -13.12 -15.24 13.87
CA GLU A 128 -14.22 -14.79 13.02
C GLU A 128 -13.83 -14.77 11.53
N LEU A 129 -12.61 -14.36 11.20
CA LEU A 129 -12.08 -14.41 9.83
C LEU A 129 -11.99 -15.88 9.34
N GLY A 130 -11.60 -16.80 10.20
CA GLY A 130 -11.57 -18.23 9.90
C GLY A 130 -12.94 -18.77 9.50
N LYS A 131 -13.99 -18.42 10.24
CA LYS A 131 -15.39 -18.79 9.90
C LYS A 131 -15.81 -18.24 8.52
N LEU A 132 -15.46 -16.99 8.22
CA LEU A 132 -15.76 -16.39 6.91
C LEU A 132 -15.01 -17.08 5.77
N LYS A 133 -13.80 -17.56 6.03
CA LYS A 133 -13.01 -18.35 5.08
C LYS A 133 -13.63 -19.73 4.84
N ASP A 134 -14.05 -20.43 5.90
CA ASP A 134 -14.73 -21.72 5.80
C ASP A 134 -16.07 -21.61 5.05
N GLU A 135 -16.78 -20.49 5.18
CA GLU A 135 -18.00 -20.18 4.44
C GLU A 135 -17.74 -19.77 2.98
N GLY A 136 -16.49 -19.60 2.57
CA GLY A 136 -16.11 -19.18 1.22
C GLY A 136 -16.35 -17.68 0.92
N LYS A 137 -16.74 -16.88 1.92
CA LYS A 137 -16.91 -15.42 1.78
C LYS A 137 -15.59 -14.68 1.57
N ILE A 138 -14.52 -15.21 2.15
CA ILE A 138 -13.14 -14.73 1.92
C ILE A 138 -12.25 -15.91 1.54
N ARG A 139 -11.27 -15.70 0.64
CA ARG A 139 -10.34 -16.76 0.22
C ARG A 139 -9.06 -16.77 1.03
N ALA A 140 -8.58 -15.61 1.42
CA ALA A 140 -7.32 -15.44 2.15
C ALA A 140 -7.42 -14.32 3.18
N ILE A 141 -6.69 -14.48 4.29
CA ILE A 141 -6.59 -13.53 5.39
C ILE A 141 -5.24 -12.83 5.27
N GLY A 142 -5.26 -11.49 5.23
CA GLY A 142 -4.08 -10.65 5.26
C GLY A 142 -4.12 -9.62 6.38
N VAL A 143 -3.00 -8.94 6.56
CA VAL A 143 -2.88 -7.82 7.48
C VAL A 143 -2.28 -6.62 6.75
N SER A 144 -2.43 -5.43 7.30
CA SER A 144 -1.83 -4.21 6.77
C SER A 144 -1.31 -3.35 7.92
N ASN A 145 -0.13 -2.75 7.71
CA ASN A 145 0.54 -1.92 8.71
C ASN A 145 0.89 -2.66 10.02
N PHE A 146 1.15 -3.96 9.95
CA PHE A 146 1.63 -4.73 11.08
C PHE A 146 3.15 -4.63 11.18
N GLY A 147 3.65 -4.11 12.32
CA GLY A 147 5.06 -4.12 12.68
C GLY A 147 5.54 -5.52 13.06
N ILE A 148 6.78 -5.62 13.51
CA ILE A 148 7.36 -6.94 13.82
C ILE A 148 6.62 -7.65 14.94
N ARG A 149 6.25 -6.96 16.01
CA ARG A 149 5.52 -7.54 17.15
C ARG A 149 4.09 -7.88 16.76
N ASP A 150 3.39 -6.96 16.11
CA ASP A 150 2.02 -7.19 15.64
C ASP A 150 1.94 -8.40 14.72
N LEU A 151 2.92 -8.55 13.81
CA LEU A 151 2.99 -9.68 12.89
C LEU A 151 3.27 -11.00 13.62
N GLU A 152 4.23 -11.03 14.55
CA GLU A 152 4.58 -12.23 15.31
C GLU A 152 3.42 -12.64 16.24
N ASP A 153 2.80 -11.68 16.95
CA ASP A 153 1.63 -11.92 17.79
C ASP A 153 0.46 -12.46 16.95
N TRP A 154 0.19 -11.88 15.78
CA TRP A 154 -0.85 -12.39 14.87
C TRP A 154 -0.56 -13.80 14.37
N LEU A 155 0.68 -14.08 13.97
CA LEU A 155 1.09 -15.39 13.44
C LEU A 155 1.07 -16.48 14.52
N SER A 156 1.11 -16.14 15.81
CA SER A 156 0.91 -17.09 16.89
C SER A 156 -0.55 -17.55 17.02
N GLU A 157 -1.51 -16.76 16.58
CA GLU A 157 -2.93 -17.09 16.57
C GLU A 157 -3.39 -17.79 15.29
N GLY A 158 -2.68 -17.55 14.17
CA GLY A 158 -3.04 -18.15 12.90
C GLY A 158 -2.22 -17.68 11.71
N GLU A 159 -2.83 -17.62 10.54
CA GLU A 159 -2.15 -17.27 9.31
C GLU A 159 -2.33 -15.80 8.91
N ALA A 160 -1.31 -15.22 8.30
CA ALA A 160 -1.42 -14.08 7.41
C ALA A 160 -0.75 -14.42 6.09
N VAL A 161 -1.46 -14.30 4.97
CA VAL A 161 -0.87 -14.59 3.65
C VAL A 161 -0.13 -13.37 3.10
N SER A 162 -0.45 -12.17 3.62
CA SER A 162 0.20 -10.92 3.23
C SER A 162 0.24 -9.91 4.37
N ASN A 163 1.25 -9.04 4.33
CA ASN A 163 1.28 -7.78 5.08
C ASN A 163 1.40 -6.62 4.08
N GLN A 164 0.41 -5.71 4.08
CA GLN A 164 0.41 -4.55 3.21
C GLN A 164 1.04 -3.35 3.94
N LEU A 165 2.14 -2.82 3.39
CA LEU A 165 3.01 -1.87 4.09
C LEU A 165 3.34 -0.65 3.22
N SER A 166 3.55 0.50 3.85
CA SER A 166 4.15 1.63 3.15
C SER A 166 5.61 1.36 2.85
N TYR A 167 5.99 1.47 1.57
CA TYR A 167 7.38 1.29 1.16
C TYR A 167 7.68 2.03 -0.14
N ASN A 168 8.67 2.90 -0.10
CA ASN A 168 9.12 3.67 -1.24
C ASN A 168 10.52 4.26 -0.97
N LEU A 169 11.10 4.96 -1.94
CA LEU A 169 12.45 5.52 -1.83
C LEU A 169 12.65 6.51 -0.68
N LEU A 170 11.58 7.14 -0.19
CA LEU A 170 11.62 8.06 0.94
C LEU A 170 11.26 7.40 2.27
N PHE A 171 10.65 6.19 2.26
CA PHE A 171 10.22 5.50 3.46
C PHE A 171 10.58 4.02 3.39
N ARG A 172 11.69 3.64 4.03
CA ARG A 172 12.35 2.33 3.92
C ARG A 172 12.37 1.53 5.23
N GLY A 173 11.64 1.96 6.26
CA GLY A 173 11.70 1.37 7.61
C GLY A 173 11.43 -0.13 7.69
N ILE A 174 10.64 -0.70 6.77
CA ILE A 174 10.32 -2.13 6.76
C ILE A 174 11.53 -3.05 6.50
N GLU A 175 12.61 -2.52 5.91
CA GLU A 175 13.80 -3.31 5.54
C GLU A 175 14.52 -3.90 6.75
N LYS A 176 14.42 -3.23 7.90
CA LYS A 176 15.15 -3.61 9.10
C LYS A 176 14.66 -4.94 9.68
N ASP A 177 13.38 -5.04 9.96
CA ASP A 177 12.83 -6.15 10.75
C ASP A 177 11.63 -6.83 10.06
N VAL A 178 10.66 -6.07 9.55
CA VAL A 178 9.37 -6.62 9.06
C VAL A 178 9.52 -7.35 7.74
N LEU A 179 10.26 -6.81 6.78
CA LEU A 179 10.47 -7.46 5.48
C LEU A 179 11.23 -8.79 5.63
N PRO A 180 12.33 -8.87 6.43
CA PRO A 180 12.95 -10.15 6.78
C PRO A 180 12.01 -11.13 7.49
N ALA A 181 11.15 -10.65 8.41
CA ALA A 181 10.17 -11.50 9.09
C ALA A 181 9.12 -12.05 8.13
N CYS A 182 8.53 -11.21 7.28
CA CYS A 182 7.59 -11.65 6.25
C CYS A 182 8.20 -12.76 5.38
N LYS A 183 9.48 -12.61 4.99
CA LYS A 183 10.20 -13.63 4.22
C LYS A 183 10.37 -14.94 5.00
N ARG A 184 10.74 -14.88 6.29
CA ARG A 184 10.89 -16.09 7.14
C ARG A 184 9.59 -16.87 7.30
N HIS A 185 8.47 -16.17 7.37
CA HIS A 185 7.14 -16.74 7.60
C HIS A 185 6.34 -17.00 6.31
N ASP A 186 6.96 -16.78 5.14
CA ASP A 186 6.29 -16.88 3.83
C ASP A 186 5.02 -16.02 3.74
N VAL A 187 5.09 -14.79 4.27
CA VAL A 187 4.08 -13.76 4.19
C VAL A 187 4.40 -12.84 3.02
N GLY A 188 3.51 -12.73 2.05
CA GLY A 188 3.69 -11.83 0.91
C GLY A 188 3.67 -10.36 1.33
N VAL A 189 4.54 -9.52 0.76
CA VAL A 189 4.54 -8.09 1.04
C VAL A 189 3.89 -7.34 -0.12
N LEU A 190 2.78 -6.66 0.16
CA LEU A 190 2.14 -5.73 -0.74
C LEU A 190 2.57 -4.31 -0.34
N THR A 191 3.08 -3.52 -1.26
CA THR A 191 3.55 -2.16 -0.90
C THR A 191 2.61 -1.10 -1.44
N TYR A 192 2.25 -0.12 -0.60
CA TYR A 192 1.45 1.02 -1.00
C TYR A 192 2.25 2.33 -1.00
N SER A 193 1.72 3.34 -1.68
CA SER A 193 2.34 4.67 -1.87
C SER A 193 3.74 4.63 -2.53
N PRO A 194 3.94 3.89 -3.63
CA PRO A 194 5.26 3.78 -4.26
C PRO A 194 5.83 5.14 -4.69
N LEU A 195 4.97 6.10 -5.02
CA LEU A 195 5.37 7.46 -5.39
C LEU A 195 5.20 8.48 -4.26
N MET A 196 5.02 8.02 -2.99
CA MET A 196 4.81 8.90 -1.85
C MET A 196 3.76 9.99 -2.16
N GLN A 197 2.56 9.58 -2.57
CA GLN A 197 1.46 10.45 -2.99
C GLN A 197 1.84 11.45 -4.11
N GLY A 198 2.78 11.07 -4.97
CA GLY A 198 3.27 11.85 -6.10
C GLY A 198 4.48 12.73 -5.80
N ILE A 199 5.06 12.68 -4.61
CA ILE A 199 6.30 13.42 -4.28
C ILE A 199 7.46 12.88 -5.15
N LEU A 200 7.54 11.58 -5.34
CA LEU A 200 8.55 10.92 -6.17
C LEU A 200 8.31 11.05 -7.70
N THR A 201 7.44 11.97 -8.12
CA THR A 201 7.39 12.41 -9.54
C THR A 201 8.36 13.54 -9.83
N GLY A 202 9.01 14.11 -8.80
CA GLY A 202 9.99 15.17 -8.96
C GLY A 202 9.43 16.55 -9.31
N ARG A 203 8.09 16.76 -9.27
CA ARG A 203 7.46 18.02 -9.69
C ARG A 203 7.67 19.20 -8.72
N TRP A 204 8.05 18.95 -7.47
CA TRP A 204 8.25 19.99 -6.45
C TRP A 204 9.73 20.11 -6.07
N ASN A 205 10.18 21.33 -5.82
CA ASN A 205 11.57 21.64 -5.46
C ASN A 205 11.72 22.00 -3.99
N THR A 206 10.64 22.45 -3.34
CA THR A 206 10.63 22.80 -1.92
C THR A 206 9.47 22.13 -1.21
N ALA A 207 9.58 21.97 0.11
CA ALA A 207 8.50 21.43 0.93
C ALA A 207 7.22 22.29 0.85
N ASP A 208 7.36 23.60 0.65
CA ASP A 208 6.21 24.52 0.57
C ASP A 208 5.41 24.40 -0.73
N GLU A 209 6.03 23.98 -1.81
CA GLU A 209 5.35 23.68 -3.06
C GLU A 209 4.48 22.40 -2.98
N ILE A 210 4.77 21.50 -2.03
CA ILE A 210 4.00 20.27 -1.87
C ILE A 210 2.65 20.59 -1.23
N PRO A 211 1.50 20.19 -1.82
CA PRO A 211 0.18 20.45 -1.26
C PRO A 211 0.02 19.90 0.18
N ALA A 212 -0.63 20.67 1.07
CA ALA A 212 -0.81 20.33 2.47
C ALA A 212 -1.30 18.88 2.73
N PRO A 213 -2.28 18.31 1.97
CA PRO A 213 -2.68 16.94 2.15
C PRO A 213 -1.60 15.88 1.93
N ARG A 214 -0.51 16.23 1.22
CA ARG A 214 0.58 15.29 0.87
C ARG A 214 1.80 15.39 1.76
N ARG A 215 1.89 16.45 2.58
CA ARG A 215 3.02 16.73 3.48
C ARG A 215 2.65 16.53 4.96
N ARG A 216 1.90 15.47 5.28
CA ARG A 216 1.40 15.18 6.64
C ARG A 216 2.21 14.14 7.40
N THR A 217 3.23 13.59 6.76
CA THR A 217 4.05 12.51 7.31
C THR A 217 5.26 13.04 8.05
N ARG A 218 5.94 12.22 8.83
CA ARG A 218 7.16 12.52 9.60
C ARG A 218 8.33 13.06 8.78
N HIS A 219 8.24 12.99 7.45
CA HIS A 219 9.16 13.68 6.53
C HIS A 219 9.11 15.21 6.66
N PHE A 220 7.97 15.74 7.11
CA PHE A 220 7.70 17.18 7.17
C PHE A 220 7.53 17.63 8.62
N SER A 221 7.65 18.95 8.87
CA SER A 221 7.53 19.53 10.21
C SER A 221 6.15 19.25 10.84
N GLY A 222 6.15 18.87 12.12
CA GLY A 222 4.93 18.70 12.91
C GLY A 222 4.12 19.99 13.11
N ASN A 223 4.72 21.15 12.84
CA ASN A 223 4.02 22.45 12.89
C ASN A 223 3.21 22.77 11.63
N ARG A 224 3.27 21.92 10.59
CA ARG A 224 2.51 22.12 9.36
C ARG A 224 1.04 21.76 9.55
N GLU A 225 0.19 22.38 8.74
CA GLU A 225 -1.25 22.12 8.75
C GLU A 225 -1.57 20.64 8.54
N SER A 226 -2.52 20.12 9.33
CA SER A 226 -3.00 18.74 9.27
C SER A 226 -1.99 17.64 9.63
N VAL A 227 -0.82 18.00 10.15
CA VAL A 227 0.17 17.05 10.70
C VAL A 227 -0.25 16.61 12.10
N LYS A 228 -0.03 15.32 12.44
CA LYS A 228 -0.43 14.73 13.72
C LYS A 228 0.72 14.15 14.54
N HIS A 229 1.90 13.93 13.95
CA HIS A 229 3.02 13.28 14.66
C HIS A 229 3.69 14.18 15.71
N GLY A 230 3.60 15.53 15.61
CA GLY A 230 4.14 16.47 16.60
C GLY A 230 5.67 16.52 16.70
N GLU A 231 6.39 15.81 15.82
CA GLU A 231 7.87 15.84 15.76
C GLU A 231 8.36 17.05 14.96
N GLN A 232 9.65 17.40 15.12
CA GLN A 232 10.29 18.42 14.28
C GLN A 232 10.20 18.11 12.79
N GLY A 233 10.15 16.80 12.46
CA GLY A 233 10.18 16.30 11.09
C GLY A 233 11.59 16.32 10.48
N HIS A 234 11.68 15.87 9.23
CA HIS A 234 12.95 15.64 8.54
C HIS A 234 12.98 16.33 7.16
N GLU A 235 12.48 17.59 7.08
CA GLU A 235 12.29 18.29 5.80
C GLU A 235 13.58 18.48 5.00
N GLU A 236 14.64 18.91 5.66
CA GLU A 236 15.91 19.20 5.00
C GLU A 236 16.48 17.94 4.33
N VAL A 237 16.63 16.85 5.08
CA VAL A 237 17.14 15.60 4.52
C VAL A 237 16.18 14.99 3.51
N THR A 238 14.86 15.17 3.68
CA THR A 238 13.86 14.73 2.69
C THR A 238 14.05 15.46 1.36
N MET A 239 14.15 16.79 1.38
CA MET A 239 14.32 17.57 0.16
C MET A 239 15.70 17.35 -0.49
N THR A 240 16.75 17.16 0.32
CA THR A 240 18.09 16.76 -0.18
C THR A 240 18.02 15.42 -0.91
N THR A 241 17.33 14.44 -0.33
CA THR A 241 17.12 13.12 -0.96
C THR A 241 16.36 13.24 -2.28
N ILE A 242 15.28 14.03 -2.31
CA ILE A 242 14.49 14.27 -3.54
C ILE A 242 15.36 14.91 -4.61
N THR A 243 16.16 15.91 -4.24
CA THR A 243 17.08 16.60 -5.18
C THR A 243 18.11 15.63 -5.75
N GLY A 244 18.72 14.79 -4.91
CA GLY A 244 19.65 13.75 -5.38
C GLY A 244 19.01 12.74 -6.33
N LEU A 245 17.79 12.30 -6.05
CA LEU A 245 17.03 11.41 -6.94
C LEU A 245 16.66 12.09 -8.27
N LYS A 246 16.36 13.41 -8.27
CA LYS A 246 16.12 14.18 -9.50
C LYS A 246 17.38 14.24 -10.36
N SER A 247 18.52 14.57 -9.77
CA SER A 247 19.79 14.61 -10.49
C SER A 247 20.14 13.24 -11.09
N LEU A 248 19.94 12.16 -10.33
CA LEU A 248 20.15 10.81 -10.83
C LEU A 248 19.18 10.46 -11.99
N SER A 249 17.92 10.91 -11.92
CA SER A 249 16.94 10.75 -12.99
C SER A 249 17.38 11.47 -14.27
N GLU A 250 17.89 12.69 -14.16
CA GLU A 250 18.41 13.47 -15.28
C GLU A 250 19.66 12.83 -15.89
N GLU A 251 20.62 12.38 -15.06
CA GLU A 251 21.86 11.71 -15.50
C GLU A 251 21.56 10.39 -16.21
N SER A 252 20.67 9.57 -15.65
CA SER A 252 20.37 8.23 -16.16
C SER A 252 19.33 8.23 -17.29
N GLN A 253 18.63 9.35 -17.54
CA GLN A 253 17.50 9.46 -18.46
C GLN A 253 16.34 8.50 -18.11
N ILE A 254 16.26 8.03 -16.85
CA ILE A 254 15.17 7.20 -16.33
C ILE A 254 14.24 8.10 -15.50
N PRO A 255 12.95 8.20 -15.83
CA PRO A 255 12.01 9.00 -15.04
C PRO A 255 12.03 8.59 -13.55
N MET A 256 12.04 9.57 -12.65
CA MET A 256 12.11 9.34 -11.21
C MET A 256 10.97 8.44 -10.70
N SER A 257 9.76 8.57 -11.28
CA SER A 257 8.61 7.69 -10.98
C SER A 257 8.86 6.22 -11.36
N ASP A 258 9.56 6.01 -12.47
CA ASP A 258 9.87 4.68 -12.97
C ASP A 258 10.98 4.06 -12.13
N MET A 259 12.04 4.84 -11.81
CA MET A 259 13.06 4.42 -10.84
C MET A 259 12.42 3.99 -9.51
N ALA A 260 11.49 4.78 -8.97
CA ALA A 260 10.84 4.47 -7.70
C ALA A 260 10.06 3.16 -7.75
N THR A 261 9.26 2.95 -8.78
CA THR A 261 8.44 1.74 -8.92
C THR A 261 9.30 0.50 -9.18
N THR A 262 10.24 0.60 -10.11
CA THR A 262 11.12 -0.50 -10.50
C THR A 262 12.06 -0.90 -9.37
N TRP A 263 12.57 0.08 -8.61
CA TRP A 263 13.43 -0.20 -7.45
C TRP A 263 12.70 -1.01 -6.39
N ILE A 264 11.42 -0.69 -6.07
CA ILE A 264 10.62 -1.45 -5.13
C ILE A 264 10.41 -2.88 -5.63
N LEU A 265 10.05 -3.04 -6.90
CA LEU A 265 9.81 -4.36 -7.52
C LEU A 265 11.06 -5.26 -7.53
N ALA A 266 12.24 -4.65 -7.53
CA ALA A 266 13.52 -5.36 -7.48
C ALA A 266 13.91 -5.81 -6.06
N GLN A 267 13.21 -5.33 -5.00
CA GLN A 267 13.56 -5.72 -3.64
C GLN A 267 13.11 -7.15 -3.32
N PRO A 268 14.01 -7.97 -2.75
CA PRO A 268 13.67 -9.35 -2.37
C PRO A 268 12.54 -9.37 -1.32
N GLY A 269 11.52 -10.19 -1.55
CA GLY A 269 10.39 -10.36 -0.63
C GLY A 269 9.18 -9.47 -0.95
N ILE A 270 9.29 -8.51 -1.86
CA ILE A 270 8.13 -7.75 -2.34
C ILE A 270 7.32 -8.60 -3.32
N THR A 271 6.04 -8.76 -3.02
CA THR A 271 5.11 -9.54 -3.85
C THR A 271 4.45 -8.66 -4.90
N SER A 272 3.91 -7.50 -4.51
CA SER A 272 3.25 -6.59 -5.45
C SER A 272 3.35 -5.14 -4.98
N VAL A 273 3.39 -4.23 -5.94
CA VAL A 273 3.40 -2.77 -5.72
C VAL A 273 2.03 -2.22 -6.10
N ILE A 274 1.34 -1.62 -5.15
CA ILE A 274 0.01 -1.03 -5.35
C ILE A 274 0.18 0.39 -5.90
N ILE A 275 -0.10 0.54 -7.17
CA ILE A 275 -0.17 1.84 -7.84
C ILE A 275 -1.58 2.41 -7.76
N GLY A 276 -1.71 3.73 -7.77
CA GLY A 276 -3.00 4.40 -7.83
C GLY A 276 -3.00 5.45 -8.94
N SER A 277 -3.98 5.39 -9.82
CA SER A 277 -4.20 6.40 -10.85
C SER A 277 -5.67 6.47 -11.25
N THR A 278 -6.09 7.63 -11.73
CA THR A 278 -7.37 7.81 -12.44
C THR A 278 -7.16 8.15 -13.91
N ASP A 279 -5.91 8.15 -14.37
CA ASP A 279 -5.49 8.46 -15.73
C ASP A 279 -4.97 7.18 -16.40
N PRO A 280 -5.61 6.69 -17.48
CA PRO A 280 -5.16 5.51 -18.23
C PRO A 280 -3.70 5.58 -18.71
N GLU A 281 -3.23 6.75 -19.12
CA GLU A 281 -1.84 6.95 -19.54
C GLU A 281 -0.85 6.69 -18.40
N GLN A 282 -1.17 7.14 -17.18
CA GLN A 282 -0.33 6.86 -16.02
C GLN A 282 -0.31 5.38 -15.68
N VAL A 283 -1.42 4.67 -15.90
CA VAL A 283 -1.47 3.21 -15.73
C VAL A 283 -0.51 2.53 -16.70
N TYR A 284 -0.58 2.88 -17.99
CA TYR A 284 0.34 2.33 -19.01
C TYR A 284 1.81 2.57 -18.65
N ARG A 285 2.15 3.79 -18.23
CA ARG A 285 3.52 4.13 -17.80
C ARG A 285 3.96 3.29 -16.62
N SER A 286 3.11 3.13 -15.60
CA SER A 286 3.43 2.31 -14.43
C SER A 286 3.62 0.84 -14.78
N VAL A 287 2.78 0.30 -15.68
CA VAL A 287 2.91 -1.07 -16.18
C VAL A 287 4.21 -1.24 -16.98
N HIS A 288 4.55 -0.24 -17.82
CA HIS A 288 5.81 -0.26 -18.55
C HIS A 288 7.01 -0.23 -17.60
N ALA A 289 7.01 0.66 -16.59
CA ALA A 289 8.06 0.74 -15.58
C ALA A 289 8.31 -0.62 -14.88
N ALA A 290 7.25 -1.41 -14.67
CA ALA A 290 7.38 -2.75 -14.08
C ALA A 290 8.05 -3.79 -14.99
N THR A 291 8.26 -3.49 -16.27
CA THR A 291 8.98 -4.35 -17.23
C THR A 291 10.42 -3.93 -17.43
N VAL A 292 10.82 -2.77 -16.90
CA VAL A 292 12.18 -2.23 -17.00
C VAL A 292 13.03 -2.76 -15.86
N GLU A 293 14.25 -3.14 -16.15
CA GLU A 293 15.24 -3.50 -15.15
C GLU A 293 16.18 -2.31 -14.90
N LEU A 294 16.36 -1.93 -13.63
CA LEU A 294 17.31 -0.88 -13.25
C LEU A 294 18.74 -1.46 -13.28
N PRO A 295 19.70 -0.77 -13.91
CA PRO A 295 21.12 -1.12 -13.81
C PRO A 295 21.58 -1.16 -12.33
N ASP A 296 22.55 -2.04 -12.03
CA ASP A 296 23.01 -2.23 -10.65
C ASP A 296 23.70 -0.99 -10.07
N ASP A 297 24.41 -0.22 -10.89
CA ASP A 297 25.00 1.05 -10.49
C ASP A 297 23.93 2.10 -10.13
N ILE A 298 22.82 2.14 -10.85
CA ILE A 298 21.68 3.02 -10.53
C ILE A 298 21.02 2.58 -9.22
N LYS A 299 20.81 1.27 -9.01
CA LYS A 299 20.30 0.74 -7.72
C LYS A 299 21.22 1.10 -6.55
N ALA A 300 22.53 1.01 -6.74
CA ALA A 300 23.51 1.39 -5.73
C ALA A 300 23.46 2.89 -5.40
N LYS A 301 23.42 3.76 -6.42
CA LYS A 301 23.27 5.22 -6.24
C LYS A 301 21.97 5.58 -5.53
N ILE A 302 20.82 4.97 -5.89
CA ILE A 302 19.56 5.15 -5.20
C ILE A 302 19.69 4.82 -3.71
N ASN A 303 20.30 3.69 -3.38
CA ASN A 303 20.50 3.27 -1.99
C ASN A 303 21.39 4.24 -1.20
N GLU A 304 22.42 4.79 -1.82
CA GLU A 304 23.31 5.79 -1.22
C GLU A 304 22.56 7.12 -0.94
N ILE A 305 21.83 7.63 -1.94
CA ILE A 305 21.07 8.89 -1.85
C ILE A 305 19.98 8.81 -0.77
N THR A 306 19.31 7.65 -0.63
CA THR A 306 18.15 7.52 0.26
C THR A 306 18.51 7.08 1.68
N ARG A 307 19.73 6.61 1.94
CA ARG A 307 20.19 6.12 3.25
C ARG A 307 20.12 7.16 4.36
N PRO A 308 20.57 8.42 4.18
CA PRO A 308 20.51 9.43 5.25
C PRO A 308 19.09 9.69 5.74
N LEU A 309 18.10 9.71 4.83
CA LEU A 309 16.69 9.88 5.19
C LEU A 309 16.14 8.64 5.91
N MET A 310 16.49 7.44 5.46
CA MET A 310 16.10 6.20 6.12
C MET A 310 16.61 6.16 7.57
N GLU A 311 17.87 6.54 7.80
CA GLU A 311 18.48 6.60 9.14
C GLU A 311 17.80 7.67 10.01
N ALA A 312 17.51 8.84 9.45
CA ALA A 312 16.86 9.95 10.17
C ALA A 312 15.43 9.59 10.60
N LEU A 313 14.64 8.94 9.75
CA LEU A 313 13.27 8.50 10.07
C LEU A 313 13.22 7.36 11.09
N GLY A 314 14.29 6.58 11.17
CA GLY A 314 14.41 5.46 12.12
C GLY A 314 13.42 4.30 11.85
N PRO A 315 13.22 3.43 12.86
CA PRO A 315 12.49 2.17 12.69
C PRO A 315 10.96 2.30 12.80
N ASN A 316 10.41 3.46 13.18
CA ASN A 316 8.97 3.61 13.31
C ASN A 316 8.28 3.52 11.95
N LEU A 317 7.42 2.52 11.78
CA LEU A 317 6.69 2.24 10.53
C LEU A 317 5.41 3.05 10.37
N ASP A 318 4.95 3.76 11.40
CA ASP A 318 3.83 4.69 11.26
C ASP A 318 4.36 6.05 10.77
N MET A 319 4.24 6.31 9.47
CA MET A 319 4.74 7.56 8.90
C MET A 319 3.93 8.79 9.32
N TRP A 320 2.77 8.62 9.96
CA TRP A 320 1.89 9.73 10.39
C TRP A 320 1.90 9.99 11.89
N ALA A 321 2.49 9.08 12.67
CA ALA A 321 2.54 9.15 14.13
C ALA A 321 3.99 9.07 14.63
N ASN A 322 4.28 9.69 15.78
CA ASN A 322 5.56 9.52 16.46
C ASN A 322 5.65 8.15 17.17
N GLN A 323 6.77 7.87 17.84
CA GLN A 323 6.99 6.60 18.50
C GLN A 323 6.01 6.34 19.66
N GLU A 324 5.54 7.39 20.34
CA GLU A 324 4.67 7.25 21.51
C GLU A 324 3.22 6.94 21.13
N ASN A 325 2.76 7.52 20.01
CA ASN A 325 1.40 7.36 19.51
C ASN A 325 1.31 6.50 18.24
N SER A 326 2.37 5.75 17.94
CA SER A 326 2.40 4.79 16.83
C SER A 326 1.34 3.70 17.03
N ARG A 327 0.59 3.42 16.00
CA ARG A 327 -0.38 2.31 15.93
C ARG A 327 0.29 0.97 15.64
N ILE A 328 1.58 0.98 15.33
CA ILE A 328 2.38 -0.17 14.86
C ILE A 328 3.41 -0.54 15.92
N ARG A 329 3.53 -1.82 16.25
CA ARG A 329 4.45 -2.36 17.24
C ARG A 329 5.50 -3.30 16.66
#